data_5b4da4678f910b6730d73e3e4aeec240
#
_entry.id   5b4da4678f910b6730d73e3e4aeec240
#
_cell.length_a   1.000
_cell.length_b   1.000
_cell.length_c   1.000
_cell.angle_alpha   90.00
_cell.angle_beta   90.00
_cell.angle_gamma   90.00
#
_symmetry.space_group_name_H-M   'P 1'
#
loop_
_entity.id
_entity.type
_entity.pdbx_description
1 polymer ?
#
loop_
_entity_poly.entity_id
_entity_poly.type
_entity_poly.pdbx_seq_one_letter_code
_entity_poly.pdbx_strand_id
1 'polypeptide(L)'
;MAKLTTEAVQGALKTLPGWSLKDGAIAKQYTWPSFPDAIKFVNQVADLAEQADHHPDILINYRRVTLTLSTHSEGGITQKDFDLAAQIEKEQAR
;
A
#
# COMPACT_ATOMS: atom_id res chain seq x y z
N MET A 1 -9.81 15.18 -1.27
CA MET A 1 -9.19 14.85 0.04
C MET A 1 -7.80 15.49 0.09
N ALA A 2 -7.51 16.23 1.16
CA ALA A 2 -6.27 16.99 1.24
C ALA A 2 -5.05 16.12 1.55
N LYS A 3 -3.90 16.54 1.02
CA LYS A 3 -2.63 15.92 1.33
C LYS A 3 -2.31 16.04 2.82
N LEU A 4 -1.89 14.93 3.43
CA LEU A 4 -1.52 14.91 4.85
C LEU A 4 -0.15 15.56 5.08
N THR A 5 0.04 16.11 6.27
CA THR A 5 1.34 16.64 6.68
C THR A 5 2.31 15.48 6.94
N THR A 6 3.61 15.80 6.93
CA THR A 6 4.64 14.79 7.25
C THR A 6 4.41 14.19 8.64
N GLU A 7 4.06 15.03 9.61
CA GLU A 7 3.79 14.56 10.99
C GLU A 7 2.60 13.61 11.03
N ALA A 8 1.53 13.93 10.30
CA ALA A 8 0.35 13.05 10.25
C ALA A 8 0.69 11.72 9.60
N VAL A 9 1.49 11.74 8.53
CA VAL A 9 1.96 10.53 7.86
C VAL A 9 2.78 9.66 8.82
N GLN A 10 3.74 10.27 9.49
CA GLN A 10 4.61 9.53 10.43
C GLN A 10 3.80 8.92 11.57
N GLY A 11 2.81 9.66 12.08
CA GLY A 11 1.93 9.13 13.13
C GLY A 11 1.10 7.95 12.66
N ALA A 12 0.53 8.04 11.46
CA ALA A 12 -0.29 6.97 10.90
C ALA A 12 0.55 5.72 10.57
N LEU A 13 1.80 5.88 10.17
CA LEU A 13 2.68 4.75 9.86
C LEU A 13 2.96 3.87 11.09
N LYS A 14 2.83 4.41 12.29
CA LYS A 14 3.00 3.63 13.52
C LYS A 14 1.98 2.51 13.65
N THR A 15 0.84 2.63 12.99
CA THR A 15 -0.23 1.60 13.00
C THR A 15 -0.10 0.60 11.87
N LEU A 16 0.87 0.78 10.98
CA LEU A 16 1.04 -0.06 9.79
C LEU A 16 2.48 -0.63 9.74
N PRO A 17 2.74 -1.72 10.47
CA PRO A 17 4.07 -2.32 10.47
C PRO A 17 4.57 -2.67 9.07
N GLY A 18 5.81 -2.32 8.77
CA GLY A 18 6.42 -2.61 7.48
C GLY A 18 6.19 -1.56 6.41
N TRP A 19 5.25 -0.65 6.61
CA TRP A 19 5.05 0.47 5.70
C TRP A 19 5.98 1.61 6.08
N SER A 20 6.55 2.27 5.09
CA SER A 20 7.48 3.38 5.31
C SER A 20 7.22 4.50 4.32
N LEU A 21 7.66 5.71 4.69
CA LEU A 21 7.61 6.88 3.82
C LEU A 21 8.78 6.82 2.85
N LYS A 22 8.51 6.97 1.56
CA LYS A 22 9.53 6.96 0.52
C LYS A 22 9.10 7.86 -0.64
N ASP A 23 9.86 8.93 -0.86
CA ASP A 23 9.67 9.83 -2.01
C ASP A 23 8.23 10.32 -2.18
N GLY A 24 7.62 10.77 -1.07
CA GLY A 24 6.26 11.31 -1.11
C GLY A 24 5.17 10.26 -1.23
N ALA A 25 5.49 9.01 -0.95
CA ALA A 25 4.55 7.89 -0.97
C ALA A 25 4.78 7.00 0.24
N ILE A 26 3.86 6.09 0.50
CA ILE A 26 4.09 5.03 1.49
C ILE A 26 4.27 3.71 0.74
N ALA A 27 5.20 2.88 1.21
CA ALA A 27 5.57 1.65 0.52
C ALA A 27 5.82 0.52 1.49
N LYS A 28 5.56 -0.70 1.01
CA LYS A 28 5.90 -1.92 1.74
C LYS A 28 6.26 -3.02 0.76
N GLN A 29 7.29 -3.80 1.08
CA GLN A 29 7.66 -4.99 0.33
C GLN A 29 7.18 -6.23 1.08
N TYR A 30 6.47 -7.10 0.34
CA TYR A 30 6.03 -8.39 0.85
C TYR A 30 6.85 -9.49 0.17
N THR A 31 7.28 -10.48 0.93
CA THR A 31 7.98 -11.65 0.38
C THR A 31 7.11 -12.88 0.60
N TRP A 32 6.90 -13.64 -0.47
CA TRP A 32 6.02 -14.82 -0.46
C TRP A 32 6.81 -16.10 -0.63
N PRO A 33 6.26 -17.25 -0.21
CA PRO A 33 6.96 -18.54 -0.33
C PRO A 33 7.20 -18.98 -1.77
N SER A 34 6.36 -18.50 -2.72
CA SER A 34 6.46 -18.89 -4.12
C SER A 34 5.97 -17.76 -5.02
N PHE A 35 6.29 -17.84 -6.31
CA PHE A 35 5.79 -16.90 -7.30
C PHE A 35 4.26 -16.98 -7.45
N PRO A 36 3.62 -18.15 -7.52
CA PRO A 36 2.16 -18.20 -7.55
C PRO A 36 1.50 -17.54 -6.34
N ASP A 37 2.08 -17.68 -5.15
CA ASP A 37 1.56 -17.02 -3.96
C ASP A 37 1.68 -15.50 -4.08
N ALA A 38 2.78 -15.00 -4.65
CA ALA A 38 2.97 -13.58 -4.89
C ALA A 38 1.90 -13.04 -5.85
N ILE A 39 1.60 -13.76 -6.92
CA ILE A 39 0.59 -13.36 -7.89
C ILE A 39 -0.81 -13.39 -7.28
N LYS A 40 -1.09 -14.39 -6.45
CA LYS A 40 -2.35 -14.47 -5.72
C LYS A 40 -2.56 -13.23 -4.84
N PHE A 41 -1.50 -12.81 -4.15
CA PHE A 41 -1.53 -11.58 -3.36
C PHE A 41 -1.81 -10.36 -4.24
N VAL A 42 -1.15 -10.25 -5.39
CA VAL A 42 -1.36 -9.14 -6.33
C VAL A 42 -2.83 -9.08 -6.77
N ASN A 43 -3.44 -10.24 -7.04
CA ASN A 43 -4.86 -10.28 -7.41
C ASN A 43 -5.76 -9.79 -6.28
N GLN A 44 -5.45 -10.11 -5.03
CA GLN A 44 -6.18 -9.59 -3.86
C GLN A 44 -6.05 -8.08 -3.78
N VAL A 45 -4.84 -7.56 -3.97
CA VAL A 45 -4.59 -6.11 -3.96
C VAL A 45 -5.38 -5.43 -5.07
N ALA A 46 -5.40 -6.03 -6.25
CA ALA A 46 -6.14 -5.47 -7.38
C ALA A 46 -7.63 -5.34 -7.07
N ASP A 47 -8.23 -6.35 -6.45
CA ASP A 47 -9.64 -6.31 -6.07
C ASP A 47 -9.92 -5.20 -5.06
N LEU A 48 -9.07 -5.07 -4.04
CA LEU A 48 -9.20 -4.02 -3.03
C LEU A 48 -9.03 -2.63 -3.64
N ALA A 49 -8.07 -2.48 -4.55
CA ALA A 49 -7.82 -1.21 -5.22
C ALA A 49 -9.01 -0.78 -6.09
N GLU A 50 -9.62 -1.74 -6.79
CA GLU A 50 -10.81 -1.45 -7.60
C GLU A 50 -11.99 -1.03 -6.73
N GLN A 51 -12.19 -1.70 -5.60
CA GLN A 51 -13.26 -1.34 -4.67
C GLN A 51 -13.05 0.05 -4.08
N ALA A 52 -11.81 0.42 -3.80
CA ALA A 52 -11.48 1.72 -3.24
C ALA A 52 -11.38 2.82 -4.30
N ASP A 53 -11.39 2.46 -5.57
CA ASP A 53 -11.11 3.37 -6.69
C ASP A 53 -9.81 4.15 -6.44
N HIS A 54 -8.78 3.43 -5.97
CA HIS A 54 -7.48 3.99 -5.64
C HIS A 54 -6.42 2.92 -5.86
N HIS A 55 -5.45 3.19 -6.72
CA HIS A 55 -4.59 2.15 -7.27
C HIS A 55 -3.13 2.35 -6.85
N PRO A 56 -2.49 1.33 -6.24
CA PRO A 56 -1.06 1.39 -5.93
C PRO A 56 -0.22 1.15 -7.17
N ASP A 57 1.03 1.57 -7.11
CA ASP A 57 2.04 1.03 -8.01
C ASP A 57 2.42 -0.36 -7.47
N ILE A 58 2.49 -1.34 -8.34
CA ILE A 58 2.79 -2.72 -7.98
C ILE A 58 4.04 -3.17 -8.72
N LEU A 59 5.10 -3.47 -7.97
CA LEU A 59 6.34 -4.00 -8.54
C LEU A 59 6.45 -5.46 -8.13
N ILE A 60 6.50 -6.34 -9.12
CA ILE A 60 6.65 -7.77 -8.89
C ILE A 60 8.08 -8.17 -9.27
N ASN A 61 8.83 -8.69 -8.30
CA ASN A 61 10.16 -9.19 -8.53
C ASN A 61 10.24 -10.60 -7.95
N TYR A 62 9.89 -11.59 -8.79
CA TYR A 62 9.79 -12.99 -8.44
C TYR A 62 8.83 -13.18 -7.25
N ARG A 63 9.34 -13.49 -6.06
CA ARG A 63 8.52 -13.71 -4.87
C ARG A 63 8.28 -12.44 -4.05
N ARG A 64 8.88 -11.32 -4.46
CA ARG A 64 8.76 -10.05 -3.74
C ARG A 64 7.79 -9.14 -4.47
N VAL A 65 6.85 -8.57 -3.73
CA VAL A 65 5.88 -7.62 -4.25
C VAL A 65 6.03 -6.33 -3.45
N THR A 66 6.33 -5.24 -4.14
CA THR A 66 6.42 -3.92 -3.50
C THR A 66 5.22 -3.10 -3.92
N LEU A 67 4.48 -2.62 -2.93
CA LEU A 67 3.34 -1.74 -3.15
C LEU A 67 3.74 -0.33 -2.76
N THR A 68 3.38 0.64 -3.60
CA THR A 68 3.65 2.06 -3.35
C THR A 68 2.35 2.82 -3.54
N LEU A 69 1.96 3.59 -2.53
CA LEU A 69 0.70 4.32 -2.52
C LEU A 69 0.94 5.82 -2.36
N SER A 70 0.29 6.59 -3.22
CA SER A 70 0.19 8.04 -3.10
C SER A 70 -1.06 8.48 -3.86
N THR A 71 -1.50 9.71 -3.61
CA THR A 71 -2.68 10.27 -4.28
C THR A 71 -2.21 11.35 -5.25
N HIS A 72 -2.06 10.97 -6.52
CA HIS A 72 -1.50 11.86 -7.55
C HIS A 72 -2.27 13.16 -7.69
N SER A 73 -3.59 13.11 -7.61
CA SER A 73 -4.44 14.29 -7.73
C SER A 73 -4.22 15.32 -6.63
N GLU A 74 -3.66 14.89 -5.49
CA GLU A 74 -3.36 15.77 -4.35
C GLU A 74 -1.87 16.04 -4.20
N GLY A 75 -1.05 15.43 -5.05
CA GLY A 75 0.41 15.62 -5.03
C GLY A 75 1.11 14.98 -3.85
N GLY A 76 0.54 13.98 -3.23
CA GLY A 76 1.17 13.29 -2.11
C GLY A 76 0.25 12.31 -1.41
N ILE A 77 0.52 12.04 -0.14
CA ILE A 77 -0.18 11.03 0.64
C ILE A 77 -1.45 11.62 1.26
N THR A 78 -2.55 10.89 1.13
CA THR A 78 -3.83 11.27 1.74
C THR A 78 -4.35 10.11 2.58
N GLN A 79 -5.49 10.33 3.23
CA GLN A 79 -6.14 9.27 4.01
C GLN A 79 -6.50 8.07 3.15
N LYS A 80 -6.76 8.26 1.85
CA LYS A 80 -7.05 7.14 0.93
C LYS A 80 -5.92 6.12 0.91
N ASP A 81 -4.67 6.59 0.97
CA ASP A 81 -3.50 5.70 0.93
C ASP A 81 -3.44 4.85 2.18
N PHE A 82 -3.69 5.44 3.34
CA PHE A 82 -3.70 4.71 4.60
C PHE A 82 -4.90 3.76 4.71
N ASP A 83 -6.05 4.17 4.22
CA ASP A 83 -7.24 3.31 4.24
C ASP A 83 -7.01 2.05 3.42
N LEU A 84 -6.43 2.19 2.22
CA LEU A 84 -6.15 1.04 1.36
C LEU A 84 -5.04 0.17 1.96
N ALA A 85 -3.98 0.78 2.47
CA ALA A 85 -2.90 0.03 3.14
C ALA A 85 -3.44 -0.79 4.31
N ALA A 86 -4.33 -0.21 5.11
CA ALA A 86 -4.94 -0.91 6.24
C ALA A 86 -5.80 -2.08 5.77
N GLN A 87 -6.55 -1.92 4.69
CA GLN A 87 -7.35 -3.02 4.13
C GLN A 87 -6.46 -4.16 3.62
N ILE A 88 -5.36 -3.82 2.97
CA ILE A 88 -4.41 -4.83 2.49
C ILE A 88 -3.83 -5.62 3.67
N GLU A 89 -3.41 -4.93 4.73
CA GLU A 89 -2.87 -5.58 5.93
C GLU A 89 -3.92 -6.49 6.59
N LYS A 90 -5.15 -6.02 6.66
CA LYS A 90 -6.25 -6.78 7.25
C LYS A 90 -6.49 -8.09 6.50
N GLU A 91 -6.44 -8.07 5.16
CA GLU A 91 -6.60 -9.27 4.35
C GLU A 91 -5.50 -10.29 4.64
N GLN A 92 -4.27 -9.82 4.89
CA GLN A 92 -3.16 -10.73 5.16
C GLN A 92 -3.19 -11.31 6.57
N ALA A 93 -3.91 -10.68 7.49
CA ALA A 93 -4.01 -11.13 8.89
C ALA A 93 -5.00 -12.28 9.10
N ARG A 94 -5.73 -12.67 8.06
CA ARG A 94 -6.71 -13.74 8.13
C ARG A 94 -6.08 -15.12 8.18
#